data_f0024ef8108522e918e4e57f5a5be1f9
#
_entry.id   f0024ef8108522e918e4e57f5a5be1f9
#
_cell.length_a   1.000
_cell.length_b   1.000
_cell.length_c   1.000
_cell.angle_alpha   90.00
_cell.angle_beta   90.00
_cell.angle_gamma   90.00
#
_symmetry.space_group_name_H-M   'P 1'
#
loop_
_entity.id
_entity.type
_entity.pdbx_description
1 polymer ?
#
loop_
_entity_poly.entity_id
_entity_poly.type
_entity_poly.pdbx_seq_one_letter_code
_entity_poly.pdbx_strand_id
1 'polypeptide(L)'
;PGIISAMDAYHKKLYKDALQKFNVMQSVNRNFLIYKAICLIETERLPEAINLLEQLVNDGEGTEYWQQANWYLAISYLGNHEKDKAMQLFEEIVYSNGVYKKEAEKTIKELK
;
A
#
# COMPACT_ATOMS: atom_id res chain seq x y z
N PRO A 1 -5.39 -3.50 -22.34
CA PRO A 1 -6.60 -4.27 -22.03
C PRO A 1 -6.60 -4.79 -20.60
N GLY A 2 -5.59 -5.55 -20.19
CA GLY A 2 -5.53 -6.13 -18.84
C GLY A 2 -5.57 -5.09 -17.74
N ILE A 3 -4.73 -4.06 -17.87
CA ILE A 3 -4.65 -3.04 -16.82
C ILE A 3 -5.92 -2.19 -16.74
N ILE A 4 -6.55 -1.91 -17.88
CA ILE A 4 -7.80 -1.15 -17.89
C ILE A 4 -8.88 -1.93 -17.16
N SER A 5 -8.99 -3.23 -17.44
CA SER A 5 -9.98 -4.09 -16.80
C SER A 5 -9.73 -4.20 -15.29
N ALA A 6 -8.48 -4.37 -14.88
CA ALA A 6 -8.12 -4.44 -13.47
C ALA A 6 -8.46 -3.14 -12.74
N MET A 7 -8.12 -2.00 -13.35
CA MET A 7 -8.38 -0.69 -12.74
C MET A 7 -9.87 -0.38 -12.70
N ASP A 8 -10.63 -0.80 -13.70
CA ASP A 8 -12.08 -0.65 -13.68
C ASP A 8 -12.68 -1.39 -12.48
N ALA A 9 -12.27 -2.65 -12.29
CA ALA A 9 -12.72 -3.44 -11.13
C ALA A 9 -12.30 -2.78 -9.81
N TYR A 10 -11.08 -2.26 -9.75
CA TYR A 10 -10.58 -1.56 -8.57
C TYR A 10 -11.46 -0.35 -8.23
N HIS A 11 -11.76 0.49 -9.23
CA HIS A 11 -12.57 1.68 -9.01
C HIS A 11 -14.00 1.36 -8.58
N LYS A 12 -14.50 0.20 -8.98
CA LYS A 12 -15.81 -0.28 -8.56
C LYS A 12 -15.75 -0.98 -7.20
N LYS A 13 -14.59 -1.02 -6.56
CA LYS A 13 -14.36 -1.68 -5.27
C LYS A 13 -14.58 -3.19 -5.33
N LEU A 14 -14.42 -3.77 -6.51
CA LEU A 14 -14.45 -5.21 -6.71
C LEU A 14 -13.04 -5.77 -6.55
N TYR A 15 -12.56 -5.76 -5.30
CA TYR A 15 -11.14 -6.00 -5.01
C TYR A 15 -10.67 -7.41 -5.34
N LYS A 16 -11.49 -8.43 -5.10
CA LYS A 16 -11.13 -9.79 -5.46
C LYS A 16 -11.00 -9.95 -6.98
N ASP A 17 -11.95 -9.35 -7.71
CA ASP A 17 -11.96 -9.38 -9.16
C ASP A 17 -10.75 -8.64 -9.72
N ALA A 18 -10.47 -7.44 -9.20
CA ALA A 18 -9.30 -6.67 -9.59
C ALA A 18 -8.02 -7.46 -9.32
N LEU A 19 -7.91 -8.09 -8.16
CA LEU A 19 -6.73 -8.87 -7.79
C LEU A 19 -6.49 -10.02 -8.76
N GLN A 20 -7.55 -10.75 -9.13
CA GLN A 20 -7.43 -11.82 -10.12
C GLN A 20 -6.88 -11.29 -11.45
N LYS A 21 -7.36 -10.13 -11.87
CA LYS A 21 -6.92 -9.52 -13.12
C LYS A 21 -5.46 -9.09 -13.07
N PHE A 22 -5.02 -8.53 -11.94
CA PHE A 22 -3.60 -8.22 -11.75
C PHE A 22 -2.76 -9.49 -11.78
N ASN A 23 -3.23 -10.56 -11.15
CA ASN A 23 -2.45 -11.80 -11.01
C ASN A 23 -2.22 -12.53 -12.32
N VAL A 24 -3.12 -12.40 -13.30
CA VAL A 24 -2.94 -13.09 -14.59
C VAL A 24 -2.12 -12.28 -15.58
N MET A 25 -1.75 -11.05 -15.25
CA MET A 25 -0.91 -10.24 -16.11
C MET A 25 0.56 -10.69 -15.97
N GLN A 26 1.26 -10.81 -17.11
CA GLN A 26 2.67 -11.21 -17.10
C GLN A 26 3.56 -10.20 -16.42
N SER A 27 3.23 -8.92 -16.58
CA SER A 27 3.95 -7.85 -15.91
C SER A 27 2.99 -6.70 -15.66
N VAL A 28 3.21 -5.99 -14.56
CA VAL A 28 2.42 -4.82 -14.18
C VAL A 28 3.40 -3.67 -13.95
N ASN A 29 3.13 -2.52 -14.57
CA ASN A 29 3.92 -1.33 -14.34
C ASN A 29 3.86 -1.00 -12.84
N ARG A 30 5.02 -0.65 -12.26
CA ARG A 30 5.12 -0.39 -10.81
C ARG A 30 4.15 0.66 -10.32
N ASN A 31 3.83 1.66 -11.15
CA ASN A 31 2.87 2.69 -10.79
C ASN A 31 1.47 2.12 -10.47
N PHE A 32 1.15 0.94 -10.99
CA PHE A 32 -0.12 0.27 -10.73
C PHE A 32 -0.05 -0.78 -9.62
N LEU A 33 1.17 -1.17 -9.20
CA LEU A 33 1.31 -2.21 -8.17
C LEU A 33 0.79 -1.75 -6.81
N ILE A 34 0.74 -0.44 -6.57
CA ILE A 34 0.13 0.09 -5.34
C ILE A 34 -1.36 -0.32 -5.26
N TYR A 35 -2.05 -0.32 -6.39
CA TYR A 35 -3.46 -0.72 -6.43
C TYR A 35 -3.64 -2.20 -6.19
N LYS A 36 -2.70 -3.03 -6.69
CA LYS A 36 -2.69 -4.45 -6.35
C LYS A 36 -2.50 -4.65 -4.85
N ALA A 37 -1.59 -3.89 -4.24
CA ALA A 37 -1.36 -3.96 -2.80
C ALA A 37 -2.61 -3.58 -2.02
N ILE A 38 -3.32 -2.54 -2.45
CA ILE A 38 -4.58 -2.15 -1.80
C ILE A 38 -5.62 -3.28 -1.91
N CYS A 39 -5.69 -3.94 -3.06
CA CYS A 39 -6.58 -5.09 -3.22
C CYS A 39 -6.22 -6.22 -2.26
N LEU A 40 -4.93 -6.45 -2.04
CA LEU A 40 -4.49 -7.46 -1.07
C LEU A 40 -4.91 -7.09 0.35
N ILE A 41 -4.80 -5.81 0.72
CA ILE A 41 -5.24 -5.32 2.02
C ILE A 41 -6.75 -5.52 2.18
N GLU A 42 -7.51 -5.10 1.19
CA GLU A 42 -8.98 -5.15 1.24
C GLU A 42 -9.54 -6.58 1.24
N THR A 43 -8.77 -7.53 0.73
CA THR A 43 -9.15 -8.94 0.75
C THR A 43 -8.51 -9.71 1.91
N GLU A 44 -7.98 -8.98 2.88
CA GLU A 44 -7.40 -9.53 4.12
C GLU A 44 -6.19 -10.43 3.88
N ARG A 45 -5.41 -10.11 2.83
CA ARG A 45 -4.17 -10.84 2.53
C ARG A 45 -2.97 -9.98 2.91
N LEU A 46 -2.91 -9.61 4.18
CA LEU A 46 -1.91 -8.66 4.69
C LEU A 46 -0.46 -9.11 4.52
N PRO A 47 -0.08 -10.37 4.78
CA PRO A 47 1.33 -10.76 4.56
C PRO A 47 1.79 -10.55 3.12
N GLU A 48 0.93 -10.85 2.15
CA GLU A 48 1.25 -10.64 0.74
C GLU A 48 1.33 -9.15 0.41
N ALA A 49 0.41 -8.35 0.97
CA ALA A 49 0.43 -6.91 0.79
C ALA A 49 1.73 -6.31 1.34
N ILE A 50 2.12 -6.72 2.53
CA ILE A 50 3.35 -6.25 3.18
C ILE A 50 4.56 -6.56 2.30
N ASN A 51 4.65 -7.80 1.80
CA ASN A 51 5.77 -8.20 0.96
C ASN A 51 5.87 -7.32 -0.30
N LEU A 52 4.75 -7.11 -0.97
CA LEU A 52 4.72 -6.27 -2.17
C LEU A 52 5.08 -4.82 -1.84
N LEU A 53 4.50 -4.28 -0.77
CA LEU A 53 4.74 -2.90 -0.38
C LEU A 53 6.18 -2.67 0.08
N GLU A 54 6.79 -3.63 0.77
CA GLU A 54 8.19 -3.53 1.14
C GLU A 54 9.09 -3.41 -0.08
N GLN A 55 8.79 -4.20 -1.13
CA GLN A 55 9.53 -4.10 -2.38
C GLN A 55 9.35 -2.73 -3.04
N LEU A 56 8.11 -2.23 -3.06
CA LEU A 56 7.82 -0.92 -3.65
C LEU A 56 8.52 0.22 -2.90
N VAL A 57 8.58 0.13 -1.58
CA VAL A 57 9.27 1.13 -0.76
C VAL A 57 10.77 1.07 -1.00
N ASN A 58 11.36 -0.13 -1.03
CA ASN A 58 12.81 -0.28 -1.21
C ASN A 58 13.28 0.23 -2.57
N ASP A 59 12.49 0.01 -3.61
CA ASP A 59 12.90 0.33 -4.98
C ASP A 59 12.34 1.66 -5.47
N GLY A 60 11.45 2.27 -4.70
CA GLY A 60 10.63 3.38 -5.18
C GLY A 60 11.01 4.76 -4.71
N GLU A 61 12.09 4.92 -3.96
CA GLU A 61 12.47 6.25 -3.47
C GLU A 61 12.61 7.23 -4.63
N GLY A 62 11.96 8.37 -4.51
CA GLY A 62 11.94 9.38 -5.58
C GLY A 62 10.85 9.18 -6.62
N THR A 63 10.08 8.09 -6.56
CA THR A 63 8.97 7.87 -7.47
C THR A 63 7.69 8.48 -6.93
N GLU A 64 6.69 8.62 -7.84
CA GLU A 64 5.39 9.17 -7.46
C GLU A 64 4.65 8.27 -6.45
N TYR A 65 4.84 6.96 -6.52
CA TYR A 65 4.12 6.03 -5.67
C TYR A 65 4.77 5.81 -4.30
N TRP A 66 5.98 6.32 -4.07
CA TRP A 66 6.76 6.03 -2.86
C TRP A 66 6.05 6.43 -1.57
N GLN A 67 5.47 7.62 -1.54
CA GLN A 67 4.75 8.09 -0.35
C GLN A 67 3.51 7.24 -0.06
N GLN A 68 2.75 6.91 -1.11
CA GLN A 68 1.59 6.03 -0.95
C GLN A 68 2.04 4.64 -0.45
N ALA A 69 3.11 4.10 -1.01
CA ALA A 69 3.60 2.78 -0.61
C ALA A 69 3.98 2.76 0.86
N ASN A 70 4.67 3.79 1.34
CA ASN A 70 5.01 3.90 2.76
C ASN A 70 3.78 3.96 3.66
N TRP A 71 2.79 4.76 3.27
CA TRP A 71 1.56 4.89 4.04
C TRP A 71 0.81 3.56 4.15
N TYR A 72 0.59 2.90 3.00
CA TYR A 72 -0.11 1.61 3.00
C TYR A 72 0.69 0.51 3.68
N LEU A 73 2.02 0.57 3.62
CA LEU A 73 2.87 -0.37 4.35
C LEU A 73 2.68 -0.21 5.87
N ALA A 74 2.69 1.03 6.35
CA ALA A 74 2.48 1.29 7.77
C ALA A 74 1.11 0.79 8.22
N ILE A 75 0.07 1.05 7.45
CA ILE A 75 -1.28 0.56 7.73
C ILE A 75 -1.30 -0.98 7.76
N SER A 76 -0.60 -1.61 6.82
CA SER A 76 -0.56 -3.07 6.73
C SER A 76 0.15 -3.69 7.92
N TYR A 77 1.26 -3.09 8.36
CA TYR A 77 1.94 -3.54 9.58
C TYR A 77 0.98 -3.47 10.77
N LEU A 78 0.26 -2.36 10.89
CA LEU A 78 -0.68 -2.18 12.00
C LEU A 78 -1.78 -3.25 11.98
N GLY A 79 -2.36 -3.51 10.81
CA GLY A 79 -3.39 -4.53 10.65
C GLY A 79 -2.86 -5.94 10.87
N ASN A 80 -1.57 -6.16 10.66
CA ASN A 80 -0.92 -7.45 10.85
C ASN A 80 -0.32 -7.61 12.25
N HIS A 81 -0.73 -6.77 13.19
CA HIS A 81 -0.28 -6.79 14.60
C HIS A 81 1.22 -6.52 14.78
N GLU A 82 1.82 -5.79 13.85
CA GLU A 82 3.22 -5.37 13.93
C GLU A 82 3.29 -3.90 14.30
N LYS A 83 2.76 -3.57 15.47
CA LYS A 83 2.59 -2.19 15.93
C LYS A 83 3.90 -1.41 15.97
N ASP A 84 4.97 -2.04 16.44
CA ASP A 84 6.27 -1.35 16.56
C ASP A 84 6.82 -0.94 15.20
N LYS A 85 6.72 -1.82 14.20
CA LYS A 85 7.12 -1.49 12.82
C LYS A 85 6.23 -0.41 12.24
N ALA A 86 4.93 -0.48 12.52
CA ALA A 86 3.98 0.54 12.05
C ALA A 86 4.33 1.91 12.63
N MET A 87 4.56 1.97 13.95
CA MET A 87 4.92 3.23 14.62
C MET A 87 6.19 3.84 14.05
N GLN A 88 7.22 3.01 13.89
CA GLN A 88 8.48 3.47 13.33
C GLN A 88 8.26 4.09 11.94
N LEU A 89 7.48 3.43 11.11
CA LEU A 89 7.22 3.90 9.75
C LEU A 89 6.34 5.16 9.74
N PHE A 90 5.33 5.24 10.60
CA PHE A 90 4.53 6.46 10.73
C PHE A 90 5.42 7.64 11.16
N GLU A 91 6.35 7.42 12.07
CA GLU A 91 7.29 8.48 12.49
C GLU A 91 8.17 8.93 11.33
N GLU A 92 8.65 8.01 10.51
CA GLU A 92 9.42 8.33 9.31
C GLU A 92 8.57 9.14 8.31
N ILE A 93 7.30 8.79 8.16
CA ILE A 93 6.38 9.52 7.28
C ILE A 93 6.21 10.96 7.76
N VAL A 94 6.06 11.17 9.06
CA VAL A 94 5.98 12.52 9.64
C VAL A 94 7.28 13.29 9.38
N TYR A 95 8.42 12.64 9.61
CA TYR A 95 9.71 13.26 9.42
C TYR A 95 9.95 13.70 7.97
N SER A 96 9.46 12.91 7.00
CA SER A 96 9.63 13.22 5.59
C SER A 96 8.81 14.44 5.13
N ASN A 97 7.82 14.85 5.94
CA ASN A 97 7.01 16.03 5.69
C ASN A 97 6.27 15.99 4.33
N GLY A 98 5.83 14.80 3.95
CA GLY A 98 5.12 14.60 2.69
C GLY A 98 3.61 14.69 2.81
N VAL A 99 2.92 14.13 1.82
CA VAL A 99 1.46 14.21 1.67
C VAL A 99 0.72 13.62 2.87
N TYR A 100 1.26 12.53 3.46
CA TYR A 100 0.58 11.81 4.54
C TYR A 100 0.99 12.24 5.94
N LYS A 101 1.72 13.35 6.08
CA LYS A 101 2.21 13.80 7.38
C LYS A 101 1.09 13.96 8.42
N LYS A 102 0.01 14.65 8.05
CA LYS A 102 -1.08 14.91 9.00
C LYS A 102 -1.78 13.62 9.44
N GLU A 103 -2.04 12.74 8.49
CA GLU A 103 -2.68 11.47 8.79
C GLU A 103 -1.79 10.61 9.68
N ALA A 104 -0.47 10.61 9.43
CA ALA A 104 0.47 9.86 10.24
C ALA A 104 0.55 10.43 11.66
N GLU A 105 0.58 11.76 11.82
CA GLU A 105 0.56 12.40 13.14
C GLU A 105 -0.68 12.01 13.93
N LYS A 106 -1.84 12.03 13.28
CA LYS A 106 -3.10 11.65 13.90
C LYS A 106 -3.07 10.19 14.35
N THR A 107 -2.60 9.31 13.47
CA THR A 107 -2.53 7.88 13.77
C THR A 107 -1.61 7.60 14.95
N ILE A 108 -0.44 8.26 14.98
CA ILE A 108 0.49 8.13 16.10
C ILE A 108 -0.18 8.49 17.42
N LYS A 109 -0.94 9.59 17.47
CA LYS A 109 -1.65 10.00 18.67
C LYS A 109 -2.68 8.95 19.10
N GLU A 110 -3.39 8.38 18.16
CA GLU A 110 -4.40 7.36 18.45
C GLU A 110 -3.78 6.08 19.00
N LEU A 111 -2.54 5.77 18.59
CA LEU A 111 -1.85 4.55 19.02
C LEU A 111 -1.17 4.68 20.38
N LYS A 112 -0.98 5.90 20.84
CA LYS A 112 -0.43 6.16 22.18
C LYS A 112 -1.56 6.28 23.19
#